data_e78619b8e5ca3be529447620c0396063
#
_entry.id   e78619b8e5ca3be529447620c0396063
#
_cell.length_a   1.000
_cell.length_b   1.000
_cell.length_c   1.000
_cell.angle_alpha   90.00
_cell.angle_beta   90.00
_cell.angle_gamma   90.00
#
_symmetry.space_group_name_H-M   'P 1'
#
loop_
_entity.id
_entity.type
_entity.pdbx_description
1 polymer ?
#
loop_
_entity_poly.entity_id
_entity_poly.type
_entity_poly.pdbx_seq_one_letter_code
_entity_poly.pdbx_strand_id
1 'polypeptide(L)'
;SEMCIRDRAHQVLGEFPDSVNMSLSGNIIKNVKGVTVPNSGGLKGIDVAAILGIVGGNADKALEVLSEITEDDIARTRELVKQHVCSCSLVEGVDNLYITAKVIKGDHFASVTIEHQHTNITRIEKDGEVILDNPYQAECKTVIDKSKLTVKDILDFADQVRIEDVQPIIDRQIKLNSAIAQEGLDNNYGAQIGKTLMHVWGKSVTTRACARAAAGSDARMGGCLSLIHISEPTRPEPI
;
A
#
# COMPACT_ATOMS: atom_id res chain seq x y z
N SER A 1 5.40 1.71 -0.70
CA SER A 1 6.12 1.60 -1.98
C SER A 1 6.05 2.88 -2.79
N GLU A 2 4.87 3.42 -3.04
CA GLU A 2 4.71 4.64 -3.86
C GLU A 2 5.37 5.87 -3.24
N MET A 3 5.45 5.94 -1.93
CA MET A 3 6.09 7.04 -1.21
C MET A 3 7.61 6.87 -1.17
N CYS A 4 8.10 5.67 -0.95
CA CYS A 4 9.54 5.36 -0.94
C CYS A 4 10.21 5.61 -2.31
N ILE A 5 9.53 5.29 -3.42
CA ILE A 5 10.07 5.47 -4.77
C ILE A 5 10.31 6.95 -5.11
N ARG A 6 9.41 7.84 -4.65
CA ARG A 6 9.49 9.28 -4.97
C ARG A 6 10.53 10.00 -4.16
N ASP A 7 10.62 9.66 -2.88
CA ASP A 7 11.69 10.17 -2.03
C ASP A 7 13.05 9.70 -2.54
N ARG A 8 13.17 8.45 -2.99
CA ARG A 8 14.39 7.95 -3.65
C ARG A 8 14.70 8.71 -4.95
N ALA A 9 13.71 9.00 -5.79
CA ALA A 9 13.91 9.78 -7.00
C ALA A 9 14.34 11.22 -6.68
N HIS A 10 13.78 11.84 -5.64
CA HIS A 10 14.21 13.15 -5.14
C HIS A 10 15.64 13.12 -4.60
N GLN A 11 16.02 12.12 -3.82
CA GLN A 11 17.39 11.93 -3.34
C GLN A 11 18.39 11.79 -4.51
N VAL A 12 18.03 11.04 -5.56
CA VAL A 12 18.86 10.87 -6.75
C VAL A 12 19.02 12.18 -7.52
N LEU A 13 17.93 12.97 -7.64
CA LEU A 13 17.98 14.29 -8.26
C LEU A 13 18.86 15.25 -7.46
N GLY A 14 18.76 15.24 -6.13
CA GLY A 14 19.55 16.07 -5.22
C GLY A 14 18.98 17.47 -4.96
N GLU A 15 17.90 17.86 -5.65
CA GLU A 15 17.24 19.16 -5.54
C GLU A 15 15.73 19.01 -5.52
N PHE A 16 15.01 20.00 -4.95
CA PHE A 16 13.54 19.96 -4.94
C PHE A 16 12.99 20.12 -6.37
N PRO A 17 12.16 19.18 -6.85
CA PRO A 17 11.71 19.16 -8.24
C PRO A 17 10.67 20.24 -8.54
N ASP A 18 10.65 20.70 -9.78
CA ASP A 18 9.63 21.60 -10.32
C ASP A 18 8.38 20.83 -10.73
N SER A 19 8.53 19.55 -11.14
CA SER A 19 7.42 18.68 -11.51
C SER A 19 7.70 17.22 -11.23
N VAL A 20 6.62 16.46 -11.04
CA VAL A 20 6.62 15.04 -10.72
C VAL A 20 5.68 14.33 -11.67
N ASN A 21 6.18 13.35 -12.42
CA ASN A 21 5.38 12.53 -13.31
C ASN A 21 5.33 11.09 -12.79
N MET A 22 4.13 10.62 -12.50
CA MET A 22 3.87 9.26 -12.03
C MET A 22 3.29 8.44 -13.15
N SER A 23 3.94 7.33 -13.50
CA SER A 23 3.43 6.33 -14.45
C SER A 23 3.10 5.07 -13.68
N LEU A 24 1.85 4.63 -13.73
CA LEU A 24 1.29 3.65 -12.80
C LEU A 24 0.46 2.60 -13.54
N SER A 25 0.48 1.35 -13.05
CA SER A 25 -0.46 0.34 -13.50
C SER A 25 -1.90 0.67 -13.06
N GLY A 26 -2.88 0.16 -13.80
CA GLY A 26 -4.30 0.36 -13.47
C GLY A 26 -4.68 -0.16 -12.09
N ASN A 27 -4.04 -1.24 -11.63
CA ASN A 27 -4.27 -1.79 -10.30
C ASN A 27 -3.82 -0.82 -9.19
N ILE A 28 -2.68 -0.16 -9.35
CA ILE A 28 -2.19 0.85 -8.40
C ILE A 28 -3.11 2.06 -8.39
N ILE A 29 -3.48 2.60 -9.56
CA ILE A 29 -4.40 3.76 -9.65
C ILE A 29 -5.71 3.46 -8.94
N LYS A 30 -6.32 2.31 -9.21
CA LYS A 30 -7.57 1.87 -8.58
C LYS A 30 -7.46 1.83 -7.07
N ASN A 31 -6.36 1.30 -6.54
CA ASN A 31 -6.20 1.07 -5.12
C ASN A 31 -5.85 2.34 -4.32
N VAL A 32 -5.16 3.31 -4.93
CA VAL A 32 -4.63 4.49 -4.22
C VAL A 32 -5.51 5.72 -4.37
N LYS A 33 -6.32 5.83 -5.44
CA LYS A 33 -7.11 7.02 -5.77
C LYS A 33 -8.01 7.51 -4.63
N GLY A 34 -8.59 6.61 -3.83
CA GLY A 34 -9.53 6.95 -2.75
C GLY A 34 -8.96 6.82 -1.34
N VAL A 35 -7.72 6.39 -1.19
CA VAL A 35 -7.11 6.10 0.11
C VAL A 35 -6.58 7.38 0.75
N THR A 36 -6.81 7.53 2.05
CA THR A 36 -6.23 8.62 2.84
C THR A 36 -4.72 8.38 3.00
N VAL A 37 -3.93 9.41 2.69
CA VAL A 37 -2.47 9.36 2.86
C VAL A 37 -2.13 9.44 4.35
N PRO A 38 -1.25 8.57 4.88
CA PRO A 38 -0.85 8.60 6.28
C PRO A 38 -0.30 9.96 6.69
N ASN A 39 -0.62 10.38 7.92
CA ASN A 39 -0.12 11.61 8.53
C ASN A 39 -0.33 12.90 7.69
N SER A 40 -1.25 12.87 6.72
CA SER A 40 -1.51 13.98 5.80
C SER A 40 -2.60 14.95 6.27
N GLY A 41 -3.14 14.79 7.47
CA GLY A 41 -4.31 15.55 7.90
C GLY A 41 -5.58 15.23 7.10
N GLY A 42 -5.72 13.96 6.64
CA GLY A 42 -6.91 13.46 5.93
C GLY A 42 -6.91 13.68 4.42
N LEU A 43 -5.81 14.13 3.82
CA LEU A 43 -5.69 14.31 2.37
C LEU A 43 -5.69 12.95 1.65
N LYS A 44 -6.20 12.93 0.41
CA LYS A 44 -6.34 11.73 -0.42
C LYS A 44 -5.75 11.95 -1.80
N GLY A 45 -5.36 10.88 -2.43
CA GLY A 45 -4.92 10.89 -3.84
C GLY A 45 -3.46 10.53 -4.02
N ILE A 46 -3.15 10.16 -5.26
CA ILE A 46 -1.80 9.76 -5.67
C ILE A 46 -0.86 10.97 -5.68
N ASP A 47 -1.36 12.10 -6.12
CA ASP A 47 -0.68 13.40 -6.15
C ASP A 47 -0.27 13.87 -4.75
N VAL A 48 -1.19 13.80 -3.78
CA VAL A 48 -0.90 14.10 -2.37
C VAL A 48 0.18 13.17 -1.85
N ALA A 49 0.02 11.86 -2.05
CA ALA A 49 1.01 10.88 -1.60
C ALA A 49 2.37 11.11 -2.27
N ALA A 50 2.38 11.55 -3.56
CA ALA A 50 3.58 11.89 -4.29
C ALA A 50 4.33 13.06 -3.68
N ILE A 51 3.61 14.16 -3.51
CA ILE A 51 4.19 15.42 -3.06
C ILE A 51 4.61 15.32 -1.59
N LEU A 52 3.77 14.73 -0.74
CA LEU A 52 4.07 14.58 0.68
C LEU A 52 5.32 13.72 0.92
N GLY A 53 5.52 12.66 0.11
CA GLY A 53 6.76 11.87 0.14
C GLY A 53 8.01 12.66 -0.21
N ILE A 54 7.91 13.63 -1.12
CA ILE A 54 9.04 14.49 -1.51
C ILE A 54 9.31 15.60 -0.48
N VAL A 55 8.25 16.16 0.13
CA VAL A 55 8.34 17.30 1.05
C VAL A 55 8.89 16.88 2.41
N GLY A 56 8.43 15.78 2.97
CA GLY A 56 8.76 15.37 4.34
C GLY A 56 9.01 13.87 4.51
N GLY A 57 9.10 13.10 3.41
CA GLY A 57 9.35 11.67 3.47
C GLY A 57 10.80 11.32 3.85
N ASN A 58 10.96 10.13 4.44
CA ASN A 58 12.26 9.54 4.75
C ASN A 58 12.35 8.14 4.12
N ALA A 59 13.07 8.04 2.97
CA ALA A 59 13.19 6.81 2.19
C ALA A 59 13.81 5.64 2.96
N ASP A 60 14.65 5.92 3.94
CA ASP A 60 15.35 4.89 4.72
C ASP A 60 14.38 4.12 5.64
N LYS A 61 13.19 4.67 5.90
CA LYS A 61 12.14 4.03 6.69
C LYS A 61 11.24 3.09 5.88
N ALA A 62 11.56 2.80 4.64
CA ALA A 62 10.87 1.86 3.75
C ALA A 62 9.34 2.07 3.72
N LEU A 63 8.54 1.27 4.43
CA LEU A 63 7.09 1.40 4.46
C LEU A 63 6.58 2.52 5.38
N GLU A 64 7.42 3.05 6.28
CA GLU A 64 7.10 4.11 7.24
C GLU A 64 7.61 5.49 6.81
N VAL A 65 7.79 5.71 5.52
CA VAL A 65 8.33 6.95 4.92
C VAL A 65 7.68 8.23 5.48
N LEU A 66 6.39 8.21 5.77
CA LEU A 66 5.62 9.37 6.26
C LEU A 66 5.44 9.42 7.78
N SER A 67 6.22 8.67 8.56
CA SER A 67 6.07 8.62 10.03
C SER A 67 6.45 9.94 10.74
N GLU A 68 7.25 10.80 10.09
CA GLU A 68 7.80 12.04 10.67
C GLU A 68 7.23 13.32 10.05
N ILE A 69 6.12 13.21 9.31
CA ILE A 69 5.45 14.34 8.66
C ILE A 69 5.00 15.39 9.69
N THR A 70 5.32 16.65 9.42
CA THR A 70 4.95 17.80 10.21
C THR A 70 3.73 18.53 9.63
N GLU A 71 3.11 19.42 10.41
CA GLU A 71 2.02 20.29 9.92
C GLU A 71 2.50 21.25 8.80
N ASP A 72 3.76 21.67 8.84
CA ASP A 72 4.35 22.50 7.79
C ASP A 72 4.48 21.74 6.48
N ASP A 73 4.87 20.46 6.53
CA ASP A 73 4.91 19.57 5.35
C ASP A 73 3.53 19.39 4.73
N ILE A 74 2.51 19.25 5.57
CA ILE A 74 1.11 19.15 5.12
C ILE A 74 0.67 20.44 4.44
N ALA A 75 0.97 21.60 5.04
CA ALA A 75 0.62 22.90 4.47
C ALA A 75 1.32 23.11 3.11
N ARG A 76 2.61 22.82 3.03
CA ARG A 76 3.39 22.89 1.79
C ARG A 76 2.87 21.93 0.73
N THR A 77 2.51 20.72 1.12
CA THR A 77 1.90 19.74 0.21
C THR A 77 0.61 20.25 -0.38
N ARG A 78 -0.28 20.86 0.41
CA ARG A 78 -1.53 21.44 -0.08
C ARG A 78 -1.31 22.53 -1.13
N GLU A 79 -0.29 23.37 -0.96
CA GLU A 79 0.05 24.40 -1.95
C GLU A 79 0.58 23.79 -3.27
N LEU A 80 1.48 22.82 -3.19
CA LEU A 80 2.04 22.15 -4.37
C LEU A 80 0.99 21.33 -5.14
N VAL A 81 0.05 20.69 -4.45
CA VAL A 81 -1.09 20.00 -5.09
C VAL A 81 -1.95 20.98 -5.87
N LYS A 82 -2.26 22.18 -5.31
CA LYS A 82 -3.01 23.23 -6.02
C LYS A 82 -2.27 23.74 -7.27
N GLN A 83 -0.94 23.73 -7.25
CA GLN A 83 -0.10 24.12 -8.38
C GLN A 83 0.02 23.03 -9.45
N HIS A 84 -0.60 21.85 -9.24
CA HIS A 84 -0.53 20.71 -10.14
C HIS A 84 0.91 20.25 -10.47
N VAL A 85 1.79 20.31 -9.49
CA VAL A 85 3.19 19.88 -9.62
C VAL A 85 3.31 18.39 -9.95
N CYS A 86 2.31 17.58 -9.55
CA CYS A 86 2.28 16.15 -9.83
C CYS A 86 1.26 15.80 -10.91
N SER A 87 1.70 15.01 -11.90
CA SER A 87 0.85 14.39 -12.91
C SER A 87 0.87 12.87 -12.80
N CYS A 88 -0.25 12.22 -13.10
CA CYS A 88 -0.39 10.77 -13.05
C CYS A 88 -0.88 10.24 -14.39
N SER A 89 -0.22 9.22 -14.91
CA SER A 89 -0.57 8.55 -16.16
C SER A 89 -0.74 7.05 -15.97
N LEU A 90 -1.68 6.47 -16.71
CA LEU A 90 -1.87 5.03 -16.79
C LEU A 90 -0.86 4.43 -17.76
N VAL A 91 -0.24 3.31 -17.35
CA VAL A 91 0.56 2.45 -18.22
C VAL A 91 -0.18 1.13 -18.40
N GLU A 92 -0.47 0.78 -19.65
CA GLU A 92 -1.11 -0.48 -20.01
C GLU A 92 -0.08 -1.55 -20.37
N GLY A 93 -0.45 -2.82 -20.22
CA GLY A 93 0.43 -3.94 -20.61
C GLY A 93 1.59 -4.23 -19.64
N VAL A 94 1.61 -3.57 -18.49
CA VAL A 94 2.58 -3.80 -17.41
C VAL A 94 2.00 -4.66 -16.30
N ASP A 95 2.86 -5.12 -15.40
CA ASP A 95 2.44 -5.95 -14.26
C ASP A 95 1.50 -5.18 -13.30
N ASN A 96 0.75 -5.92 -12.48
CA ASN A 96 -0.19 -5.35 -11.51
C ASN A 96 0.46 -4.34 -10.56
N LEU A 97 1.70 -4.57 -10.17
CA LEU A 97 2.52 -3.62 -9.45
C LEU A 97 3.58 -3.04 -10.39
N TYR A 98 3.27 -1.91 -10.98
CA TYR A 98 4.20 -1.11 -11.76
C TYR A 98 4.06 0.36 -11.36
N ILE A 99 5.16 0.96 -10.96
CA ILE A 99 5.23 2.36 -10.54
C ILE A 99 6.54 2.95 -11.06
N THR A 100 6.46 4.01 -11.85
CA THR A 100 7.61 4.84 -12.18
C THR A 100 7.35 6.25 -11.68
N ALA A 101 8.28 6.78 -10.89
CA ALA A 101 8.30 8.17 -10.50
C ALA A 101 9.44 8.88 -11.22
N LYS A 102 9.13 9.92 -12.00
CA LYS A 102 10.08 10.81 -12.63
C LYS A 102 9.95 12.20 -12.02
N VAL A 103 11.01 12.70 -11.45
CA VAL A 103 11.12 14.05 -10.89
C VAL A 103 11.99 14.91 -11.78
N ILE A 104 11.61 16.16 -12.02
CA ILE A 104 12.25 17.05 -13.00
C ILE A 104 12.56 18.39 -12.34
N LYS A 105 13.77 18.90 -12.58
CA LYS A 105 14.24 20.22 -12.17
C LYS A 105 14.99 20.91 -13.31
N GLY A 106 14.34 21.88 -13.96
CA GLY A 106 14.93 22.50 -15.15
C GLY A 106 15.23 21.46 -16.23
N ASP A 107 16.50 21.36 -16.64
CA ASP A 107 16.95 20.37 -17.63
C ASP A 107 17.36 19.00 -17.01
N HIS A 108 17.35 18.89 -15.68
CA HIS A 108 17.73 17.69 -14.95
C HIS A 108 16.52 16.84 -14.58
N PHE A 109 16.69 15.54 -14.62
CA PHE A 109 15.65 14.61 -14.16
C PHE A 109 16.23 13.38 -13.46
N ALA A 110 15.46 12.80 -12.57
CA ALA A 110 15.71 11.48 -12.05
C ALA A 110 14.43 10.63 -12.12
N SER A 111 14.58 9.36 -12.42
CA SER A 111 13.46 8.41 -12.42
C SER A 111 13.81 7.14 -11.65
N VAL A 112 12.81 6.60 -10.98
CA VAL A 112 12.90 5.32 -10.27
C VAL A 112 11.70 4.48 -10.66
N THR A 113 11.93 3.18 -10.91
CA THR A 113 10.89 2.22 -11.24
C THR A 113 10.86 1.10 -10.21
N ILE A 114 9.66 0.74 -9.76
CA ILE A 114 9.36 -0.42 -8.92
C ILE A 114 8.42 -1.34 -9.68
N GLU A 115 8.74 -2.63 -9.70
CA GLU A 115 7.92 -3.66 -10.35
C GLU A 115 7.82 -4.92 -9.50
N HIS A 116 6.70 -5.63 -9.65
CA HIS A 116 6.39 -6.93 -9.04
C HIS A 116 6.24 -6.94 -7.52
N GLN A 117 7.15 -6.30 -6.78
CA GLN A 117 7.12 -6.21 -5.32
C GLN A 117 7.32 -4.78 -4.86
N HIS A 118 6.71 -4.41 -3.73
CA HIS A 118 6.71 -3.03 -3.22
C HIS A 118 8.11 -2.45 -2.89
N THR A 119 9.08 -3.30 -2.64
CA THR A 119 10.46 -2.93 -2.30
C THR A 119 11.45 -3.19 -3.44
N ASN A 120 10.98 -3.78 -4.56
CA ASN A 120 11.83 -4.14 -5.67
C ASN A 120 12.04 -2.96 -6.62
N ILE A 121 13.13 -2.24 -6.46
CA ILE A 121 13.55 -1.19 -7.40
C ILE A 121 14.25 -1.87 -8.57
N THR A 122 13.64 -1.79 -9.76
CA THR A 122 14.17 -2.41 -10.97
C THR A 122 15.04 -1.46 -11.77
N ARG A 123 14.78 -0.15 -11.72
CA ARG A 123 15.56 0.82 -12.49
C ARG A 123 15.68 2.15 -11.77
N ILE A 124 16.87 2.73 -11.82
CA ILE A 124 17.16 4.13 -11.42
C ILE A 124 17.91 4.79 -12.58
N GLU A 125 17.46 5.98 -12.96
CA GLU A 125 18.05 6.76 -14.04
C GLU A 125 18.16 8.23 -13.61
N LYS A 126 19.26 8.90 -13.99
CA LYS A 126 19.48 10.34 -13.81
C LYS A 126 20.04 10.92 -15.09
N ASP A 127 19.40 11.96 -15.62
CA ASP A 127 19.82 12.70 -16.82
C ASP A 127 20.13 11.80 -18.04
N GLY A 128 19.42 10.68 -18.16
CA GLY A 128 19.63 9.69 -19.22
C GLY A 128 20.69 8.64 -18.92
N GLU A 129 21.41 8.75 -17.81
CA GLU A 129 22.32 7.70 -17.36
C GLU A 129 21.61 6.72 -16.44
N VAL A 130 21.73 5.43 -16.74
CA VAL A 130 21.17 4.34 -15.93
C VAL A 130 22.12 4.04 -14.79
N ILE A 131 21.71 4.39 -13.56
CA ILE A 131 22.48 4.15 -12.33
C ILE A 131 22.26 2.73 -11.81
N LEU A 132 21.03 2.23 -11.91
CA LEU A 132 20.65 0.86 -11.53
C LEU A 132 19.78 0.27 -12.62
N ASP A 133 20.15 -0.90 -13.09
CA ASP A 133 19.33 -1.74 -13.95
C ASP A 133 19.32 -3.15 -13.35
N ASN A 134 18.26 -3.47 -12.63
CA ASN A 134 18.06 -4.75 -11.96
C ASN A 134 16.70 -5.30 -12.42
N PRO A 135 16.65 -5.83 -13.67
CA PRO A 135 15.42 -6.42 -14.18
C PRO A 135 14.98 -7.53 -13.23
N TYR A 136 13.71 -7.56 -12.92
CA TYR A 136 13.13 -8.59 -12.07
C TYR A 136 13.48 -9.97 -12.64
N GLN A 137 14.46 -10.60 -12.03
CA GLN A 137 14.64 -12.03 -12.21
C GLN A 137 13.54 -12.66 -11.36
N ALA A 138 12.54 -13.20 -12.02
CA ALA A 138 11.63 -14.11 -11.33
C ALA A 138 12.53 -15.15 -10.67
N GLU A 139 12.79 -15.00 -9.36
CA GLU A 139 13.33 -16.12 -8.60
C GLU A 139 12.50 -17.30 -9.03
N CYS A 140 13.18 -18.41 -9.32
CA CYS A 140 12.51 -19.65 -9.69
C CYS A 140 11.66 -20.07 -8.48
N LYS A 141 10.55 -19.33 -8.29
CA LYS A 141 9.51 -19.72 -7.35
C LYS A 141 9.14 -21.08 -7.89
N THR A 142 9.46 -22.12 -7.15
CA THR A 142 8.89 -23.44 -7.36
C THR A 142 7.43 -23.17 -7.72
N VAL A 143 7.12 -23.36 -9.01
CA VAL A 143 5.75 -23.10 -9.50
C VAL A 143 4.90 -24.09 -8.74
N ILE A 144 4.28 -23.60 -7.64
CA ILE A 144 3.38 -24.42 -6.85
C ILE A 144 2.24 -24.75 -7.80
N ASP A 145 2.22 -25.98 -8.25
CA ASP A 145 1.18 -26.47 -9.13
C ASP A 145 -0.15 -26.54 -8.35
N LYS A 146 -0.85 -25.40 -8.36
CA LYS A 146 -2.15 -25.28 -7.68
C LYS A 146 -3.22 -26.18 -8.28
N SER A 147 -3.01 -26.75 -9.47
CA SER A 147 -3.95 -27.69 -10.10
C SER A 147 -4.06 -29.00 -9.31
N LYS A 148 -3.06 -29.31 -8.50
CA LYS A 148 -3.05 -30.49 -7.62
C LYS A 148 -3.84 -30.30 -6.33
N LEU A 149 -4.18 -29.06 -5.97
CA LEU A 149 -4.95 -28.78 -4.76
C LEU A 149 -6.44 -28.95 -5.04
N THR A 150 -7.05 -29.95 -4.45
CA THR A 150 -8.49 -30.20 -4.55
C THR A 150 -9.22 -29.78 -3.28
N VAL A 151 -10.53 -29.57 -3.38
CA VAL A 151 -11.38 -29.31 -2.18
C VAL A 151 -11.28 -30.46 -1.19
N LYS A 152 -11.17 -31.70 -1.69
CA LYS A 152 -11.00 -32.88 -0.85
C LYS A 152 -9.71 -32.78 -0.03
N ASP A 153 -8.59 -32.42 -0.64
CA ASP A 153 -7.32 -32.31 0.07
C ASP A 153 -7.35 -31.22 1.16
N ILE A 154 -8.08 -30.11 0.91
CA ILE A 154 -8.29 -29.06 1.90
C ILE A 154 -9.07 -29.58 3.10
N LEU A 155 -10.15 -30.34 2.86
CA LEU A 155 -10.96 -30.92 3.92
C LEU A 155 -10.19 -32.00 4.69
N ASP A 156 -9.51 -32.91 3.98
CA ASP A 156 -8.68 -33.94 4.59
C ASP A 156 -7.58 -33.33 5.47
N PHE A 157 -6.94 -32.24 5.00
CA PHE A 157 -5.96 -31.50 5.82
C PHE A 157 -6.61 -30.90 7.06
N ALA A 158 -7.78 -30.26 6.94
CA ALA A 158 -8.46 -29.64 8.07
C ALA A 158 -8.87 -30.68 9.14
N ASP A 159 -9.22 -31.90 8.72
CA ASP A 159 -9.60 -33.00 9.64
C ASP A 159 -8.39 -33.68 10.31
N GLN A 160 -7.22 -33.67 9.66
CA GLN A 160 -6.03 -34.43 10.10
C GLN A 160 -4.95 -33.59 10.76
N VAL A 161 -4.91 -32.26 10.46
CA VAL A 161 -3.87 -31.39 10.99
C VAL A 161 -4.00 -31.26 12.52
N ARG A 162 -2.88 -31.41 13.21
CA ARG A 162 -2.88 -31.17 14.64
C ARG A 162 -2.96 -29.67 14.91
N ILE A 163 -3.76 -29.31 15.90
CA ILE A 163 -4.00 -27.89 16.24
C ILE A 163 -2.69 -27.17 16.55
N GLU A 164 -1.74 -27.86 17.21
CA GLU A 164 -0.44 -27.30 17.59
C GLU A 164 0.41 -26.85 16.40
N ASP A 165 0.27 -27.54 15.25
CA ASP A 165 1.04 -27.25 14.04
C ASP A 165 0.57 -25.97 13.34
N VAL A 166 -0.70 -25.60 13.49
CA VAL A 166 -1.32 -24.44 12.83
C VAL A 166 -1.67 -23.30 13.79
N GLN A 167 -1.74 -23.57 15.08
CA GLN A 167 -2.16 -22.63 16.11
C GLN A 167 -1.39 -21.29 16.07
N PRO A 168 -0.05 -21.26 15.95
CA PRO A 168 0.68 -19.98 15.93
C PRO A 168 0.25 -19.06 14.78
N ILE A 169 -0.07 -19.63 13.61
CA ILE A 169 -0.52 -18.89 12.43
C ILE A 169 -1.96 -18.39 12.65
N ILE A 170 -2.83 -19.28 13.14
CA ILE A 170 -4.25 -18.97 13.41
C ILE A 170 -4.37 -17.91 14.51
N ASP A 171 -3.64 -18.03 15.61
CA ASP A 171 -3.67 -17.07 16.71
C ASP A 171 -3.19 -15.69 16.26
N ARG A 172 -2.13 -15.63 15.43
CA ARG A 172 -1.65 -14.39 14.83
C ARG A 172 -2.73 -13.77 13.93
N GLN A 173 -3.36 -14.58 13.10
CA GLN A 173 -4.42 -14.13 12.18
C GLN A 173 -5.64 -13.60 12.95
N ILE A 174 -6.09 -14.31 13.99
CA ILE A 174 -7.18 -13.87 14.85
C ILE A 174 -6.84 -12.55 15.54
N LYS A 175 -5.64 -12.44 16.11
CA LYS A 175 -5.18 -11.23 16.78
C LYS A 175 -5.22 -10.02 15.86
N LEU A 176 -4.63 -10.13 14.67
CA LEU A 176 -4.52 -9.02 13.74
C LEU A 176 -5.87 -8.66 13.10
N ASN A 177 -6.68 -9.66 12.69
CA ASN A 177 -8.02 -9.40 12.16
C ASN A 177 -8.97 -8.82 13.21
N SER A 178 -8.82 -9.22 14.48
CA SER A 178 -9.61 -8.63 15.57
C SER A 178 -9.21 -7.18 15.84
N ALA A 179 -7.92 -6.86 15.77
CA ALA A 179 -7.43 -5.50 15.96
C ALA A 179 -7.95 -4.56 14.85
N ILE A 180 -7.83 -4.95 13.57
CA ILE A 180 -8.34 -4.11 12.46
C ILE A 180 -9.87 -3.99 12.48
N ALA A 181 -10.59 -5.04 12.90
CA ALA A 181 -12.04 -4.98 13.04
C ALA A 181 -12.46 -4.02 14.17
N GLN A 182 -11.73 -4.02 15.29
CA GLN A 182 -11.99 -3.09 16.39
C GLN A 182 -11.71 -1.65 15.96
N GLU A 183 -10.58 -1.42 15.30
CA GLU A 183 -10.24 -0.11 14.72
C GLU A 183 -11.35 0.42 13.81
N GLY A 184 -11.92 -0.43 12.94
CA GLY A 184 -13.03 -0.08 12.06
C GLY A 184 -14.34 0.20 12.80
N LEU A 185 -14.55 -0.39 13.98
CA LEU A 185 -15.71 -0.09 14.83
C LEU A 185 -15.54 1.22 15.61
N ASP A 186 -14.34 1.52 16.05
CA ASP A 186 -14.08 2.69 16.90
C ASP A 186 -13.98 3.99 16.09
N ASN A 187 -13.45 3.92 14.88
CA ASN A 187 -13.20 5.08 14.03
C ASN A 187 -14.06 5.11 12.76
N ASN A 188 -14.09 6.26 12.07
CA ASN A 188 -14.91 6.47 10.89
C ASN A 188 -14.11 6.20 9.62
N TYR A 189 -14.27 5.01 9.05
CA TYR A 189 -13.64 4.61 7.81
C TYR A 189 -14.69 4.21 6.76
N GLY A 190 -14.40 4.55 5.50
CA GLY A 190 -15.20 4.13 4.36
C GLY A 190 -16.70 4.42 4.52
N ALA A 191 -17.52 3.44 4.15
CA ALA A 191 -18.99 3.54 4.24
C ALA A 191 -19.55 3.20 5.63
N GLN A 192 -18.70 2.84 6.59
CA GLN A 192 -19.08 2.49 7.97
C GLN A 192 -20.13 1.35 8.05
N ILE A 193 -20.03 0.41 7.13
CA ILE A 193 -20.97 -0.74 7.03
C ILE A 193 -20.94 -1.56 8.32
N GLY A 194 -19.76 -1.84 8.84
CA GLY A 194 -19.58 -2.58 10.08
C GLY A 194 -20.25 -1.93 11.28
N LYS A 195 -20.11 -0.62 11.44
CA LYS A 195 -20.79 0.15 12.51
C LYS A 195 -22.29 0.09 12.37
N THR A 196 -22.81 0.32 11.17
CA THR A 196 -24.24 0.26 10.88
C THR A 196 -24.82 -1.10 11.18
N LEU A 197 -24.18 -2.18 10.74
CA LEU A 197 -24.60 -3.56 11.04
C LEU A 197 -24.59 -3.83 12.54
N MET A 198 -23.56 -3.40 13.25
CA MET A 198 -23.46 -3.58 14.70
C MET A 198 -24.59 -2.86 15.44
N HIS A 199 -24.89 -1.63 15.03
CA HIS A 199 -25.95 -0.82 15.65
C HIS A 199 -27.35 -1.41 15.41
N VAL A 200 -27.66 -1.81 14.17
CA VAL A 200 -28.99 -2.26 13.77
C VAL A 200 -29.27 -3.70 14.18
N TRP A 201 -28.30 -4.59 14.00
CA TRP A 201 -28.51 -6.05 14.16
C TRP A 201 -27.48 -6.75 15.05
N GLY A 202 -26.67 -6.03 15.80
CA GLY A 202 -25.59 -6.59 16.62
C GLY A 202 -26.00 -7.50 17.79
N LYS A 203 -27.26 -7.99 17.82
CA LYS A 203 -27.79 -8.79 18.92
C LYS A 203 -27.35 -10.27 18.87
N SER A 204 -27.17 -10.85 17.68
CA SER A 204 -26.73 -12.25 17.51
C SER A 204 -25.22 -12.36 17.35
N VAL A 205 -24.65 -13.53 17.66
CA VAL A 205 -23.23 -13.83 17.47
C VAL A 205 -22.84 -13.70 16.00
N THR A 206 -23.64 -14.28 15.11
CA THR A 206 -23.41 -14.25 13.65
C THR A 206 -23.40 -12.83 13.12
N THR A 207 -24.37 -12.01 13.50
CA THR A 207 -24.45 -10.62 13.03
C THR A 207 -23.28 -9.81 13.54
N ARG A 208 -22.82 -10.02 14.79
CA ARG A 208 -21.61 -9.35 15.31
C ARG A 208 -20.37 -9.79 14.56
N ALA A 209 -20.24 -11.05 14.21
CA ALA A 209 -19.11 -11.54 13.41
C ALA A 209 -19.09 -10.88 12.01
N CYS A 210 -20.24 -10.82 11.33
CA CYS A 210 -20.39 -10.13 10.04
C CYS A 210 -20.07 -8.64 10.16
N ALA A 211 -20.58 -7.97 11.20
CA ALA A 211 -20.33 -6.55 11.46
C ALA A 211 -18.84 -6.26 11.70
N ARG A 212 -18.15 -7.12 12.47
CA ARG A 212 -16.72 -7.01 12.70
C ARG A 212 -15.90 -7.23 11.41
N ALA A 213 -16.28 -8.21 10.59
CA ALA A 213 -15.65 -8.46 9.30
C ALA A 213 -15.81 -7.24 8.35
N ALA A 214 -17.01 -6.67 8.29
CA ALA A 214 -17.31 -5.48 7.52
C ALA A 214 -16.52 -4.25 8.03
N ALA A 215 -16.44 -4.07 9.36
CA ALA A 215 -15.67 -2.97 9.97
C ALA A 215 -14.16 -3.10 9.67
N GLY A 216 -13.62 -4.32 9.72
CA GLY A 216 -12.24 -4.57 9.31
C GLY A 216 -12.00 -4.26 7.82
N SER A 217 -12.98 -4.51 6.96
CA SER A 217 -12.93 -4.12 5.55
C SER A 217 -13.03 -2.60 5.38
N ASP A 218 -13.94 -1.92 6.09
CA ASP A 218 -14.06 -0.46 6.09
C ASP A 218 -12.74 0.20 6.50
N ALA A 219 -12.12 -0.28 7.58
CA ALA A 219 -10.83 0.23 8.06
C ALA A 219 -9.70 0.02 7.05
N ARG A 220 -9.63 -1.18 6.44
CA ARG A 220 -8.58 -1.54 5.49
C ARG A 220 -8.69 -0.78 4.17
N MET A 221 -9.90 -0.59 3.66
CA MET A 221 -10.15 0.04 2.35
C MET A 221 -10.35 1.54 2.45
N GLY A 222 -10.93 2.03 3.53
CA GLY A 222 -11.22 3.45 3.76
C GLY A 222 -10.28 4.15 4.74
N GLY A 223 -9.37 3.37 5.35
CA GLY A 223 -8.40 3.85 6.32
C GLY A 223 -7.14 4.43 5.69
N CYS A 224 -6.26 4.85 6.56
CA CYS A 224 -4.93 5.30 6.22
C CYS A 224 -3.99 4.10 5.95
N LEU A 225 -2.97 4.29 5.11
CA LEU A 225 -1.93 3.28 4.87
C LEU A 225 -1.20 2.83 6.16
N SER A 226 -1.23 3.64 7.23
CA SER A 226 -0.71 3.24 8.55
C SER A 226 -1.40 2.01 9.14
N LEU A 227 -2.61 1.68 8.71
CA LEU A 227 -3.31 0.45 9.12
C LEU A 227 -2.74 -0.82 8.48
N ILE A 228 -1.86 -0.69 7.49
CA ILE A 228 -1.12 -1.82 6.91
C ILE A 228 -0.36 -2.58 8.00
N HIS A 229 0.23 -1.91 8.98
CA HIS A 229 0.93 -2.57 10.09
C HIS A 229 0.04 -3.50 10.91
N ILE A 230 -1.28 -3.25 10.93
CA ILE A 230 -2.25 -4.09 11.62
C ILE A 230 -2.69 -5.26 10.73
N SER A 231 -2.73 -5.08 9.40
CA SER A 231 -3.36 -6.04 8.48
C SER A 231 -2.37 -6.77 7.54
N GLU A 232 -1.24 -6.17 7.17
CA GLU A 232 -0.28 -6.80 6.27
C GLU A 232 0.31 -8.12 6.76
N PRO A 233 0.61 -8.28 8.07
CA PRO A 233 1.05 -9.56 8.58
C PRO A 233 0.05 -10.71 8.45
N THR A 234 -1.22 -10.42 8.11
CA THR A 234 -2.24 -11.45 7.82
C THR A 234 -2.34 -11.80 6.35
N ARG A 235 -1.67 -11.02 5.48
CA ARG A 235 -1.57 -11.36 4.07
C ARG A 235 -0.57 -12.51 3.95
N PRO A 236 -0.97 -13.68 3.44
CA PRO A 236 0.01 -14.73 3.18
C PRO A 236 1.08 -14.14 2.28
N GLU A 237 2.33 -14.18 2.74
CA GLU A 237 3.45 -14.00 1.83
C GLU A 237 3.21 -15.01 0.70
N PRO A 238 3.32 -14.62 -0.57
CA PRO A 238 3.26 -15.58 -1.64
C PRO A 238 4.41 -16.57 -1.42
N ILE A 239 4.03 -17.78 -1.00
CA ILE A 239 4.94 -18.91 -0.85
C ILE A 239 5.45 -19.31 -2.22
#